data_adb6c600754951e11d436fe9a52fac3e
#
_entry.id   adb6c600754951e11d436fe9a52fac3e
#
_cell.length_a   1.000
_cell.length_b   1.000
_cell.length_c   1.000
_cell.angle_alpha   90.00
_cell.angle_beta   90.00
_cell.angle_gamma   90.00
#
_symmetry.space_group_name_H-M   'P 1'
#
loop_
_entity.id
_entity.type
_entity.pdbx_description
1 polymer ?
#
loop_
_entity_poly.entity_id
_entity_poly.type
_entity_poly.pdbx_seq_one_letter_code
_entity_poly.pdbx_strand_id
1 'polypeptide(L)'
;MKRSKTILIGDALSEFFNRPYIAARIAEGSIDETWRVVVGDRVADYTTELRFENHILHVRIASSLLRNEIFAQRNAIMNQINDYAKIRIVNAIIVR
;
A
#
# COMPACT_ATOMS: atom_id res chain seq x y z
N MET A 1 23.46 -8.12 -0.50
CA MET A 1 22.88 -7.97 -0.95
C MET A 1 22.45 -8.71 -1.10
N LYS A 2 22.79 -9.06 -0.78
CA LYS A 2 22.03 -9.16 -0.91
C LYS A 2 21.21 -9.60 -1.54
N ARG A 3 21.48 -9.89 -1.76
CA ARG A 3 20.37 -9.65 -2.58
C ARG A 3 20.29 -10.45 -3.85
N SER A 4 21.31 -11.19 -4.20
CA SER A 4 21.31 -11.87 -5.50
C SER A 4 20.22 -12.92 -5.60
N LYS A 5 20.02 -13.72 -4.57
CA LYS A 5 18.95 -14.68 -4.58
C LYS A 5 17.60 -14.01 -4.61
N THR A 6 17.49 -12.99 -3.80
CA THR A 6 16.27 -12.21 -3.76
C THR A 6 15.98 -11.61 -5.11
N ILE A 7 17.02 -11.19 -5.82
CA ILE A 7 16.86 -10.61 -7.13
C ILE A 7 16.23 -11.60 -8.09
N LEU A 8 16.71 -12.85 -8.07
CA LEU A 8 16.15 -13.84 -8.99
C LEU A 8 14.68 -14.08 -8.73
N ILE A 9 14.32 -14.26 -7.47
CA ILE A 9 12.92 -14.44 -7.12
C ILE A 9 12.16 -13.16 -7.38
N GLY A 10 12.77 -12.04 -7.03
CA GLY A 10 12.14 -10.75 -7.23
C GLY A 10 11.86 -10.44 -8.68
N ASP A 11 12.77 -10.85 -9.57
CA ASP A 11 12.56 -10.62 -11.00
C ASP A 11 11.35 -11.35 -11.52
N ALA A 12 11.19 -12.61 -11.11
CA ALA A 12 10.03 -13.39 -11.54
C ALA A 12 8.75 -12.77 -11.01
N LEU A 13 8.74 -12.37 -9.75
CA LEU A 13 7.56 -11.75 -9.16
C LEU A 13 7.31 -10.36 -9.74
N SER A 14 8.38 -9.62 -10.00
CA SER A 14 8.24 -8.30 -10.61
C SER A 14 7.58 -8.38 -11.96
N GLU A 15 7.97 -9.35 -12.76
CA GLU A 15 7.36 -9.52 -14.06
C GLU A 15 5.87 -9.77 -13.95
N PHE A 16 5.50 -10.63 -13.00
CA PHE A 16 4.10 -10.92 -12.75
C PHE A 16 3.34 -9.66 -12.33
N PHE A 17 3.89 -8.93 -11.36
CA PHE A 17 3.23 -7.74 -10.83
C PHE A 17 3.28 -6.56 -11.77
N ASN A 18 4.18 -6.58 -12.75
CA ASN A 18 4.28 -5.47 -13.69
C ASN A 18 3.21 -5.50 -14.76
N ARG A 19 2.45 -6.57 -14.85
CA ARG A 19 1.30 -6.57 -15.75
C ARG A 19 0.24 -5.65 -15.14
N PRO A 20 -0.12 -4.58 -15.82
CA PRO A 20 -0.92 -3.53 -15.17
C PRO A 20 -2.22 -4.04 -14.56
N TYR A 21 -2.94 -4.90 -15.29
CA TYR A 21 -4.22 -5.33 -14.78
C TYR A 21 -4.08 -6.32 -13.61
N ILE A 22 -3.03 -7.13 -13.62
CA ILE A 22 -2.79 -8.08 -12.54
C ILE A 22 -2.38 -7.33 -11.28
N ALA A 23 -1.48 -6.36 -11.44
CA ALA A 23 -1.05 -5.55 -10.30
C ALA A 23 -2.23 -4.82 -9.68
N ALA A 24 -3.08 -4.23 -10.52
CA ALA A 24 -4.25 -3.51 -10.02
C ALA A 24 -5.21 -4.44 -9.30
N ARG A 25 -5.45 -5.62 -9.87
CA ARG A 25 -6.37 -6.56 -9.23
C ARG A 25 -5.84 -7.05 -7.89
N ILE A 26 -4.54 -7.33 -7.83
CA ILE A 26 -3.93 -7.76 -6.57
C ILE A 26 -4.04 -6.66 -5.53
N ALA A 27 -3.75 -5.42 -5.94
CA ALA A 27 -3.85 -4.30 -5.02
C ALA A 27 -5.27 -4.09 -4.53
N GLU A 28 -6.23 -4.17 -5.44
CA GLU A 28 -7.63 -4.00 -5.06
C GLU A 28 -8.13 -5.14 -4.20
N GLY A 29 -7.71 -6.37 -4.50
CA GLY A 29 -8.16 -7.53 -3.76
C GLY A 29 -7.50 -7.69 -2.41
N SER A 30 -6.32 -7.11 -2.22
CA SER A 30 -5.57 -7.28 -0.98
C SER A 30 -5.17 -5.94 -0.37
N ILE A 31 -5.92 -4.88 -0.67
CA ILE A 31 -5.56 -3.55 -0.16
C ILE A 31 -5.62 -3.50 1.36
N ASP A 32 -6.56 -4.20 1.97
CA ASP A 32 -6.66 -4.25 3.43
C ASP A 32 -5.42 -4.86 4.03
N GLU A 33 -4.96 -5.96 3.45
CA GLU A 33 -3.78 -6.63 3.94
C GLU A 33 -2.53 -5.78 3.72
N THR A 34 -2.42 -5.18 2.54
CA THR A 34 -1.29 -4.31 2.22
C THR A 34 -1.23 -3.13 3.19
N TRP A 35 -2.38 -2.53 3.46
CA TRP A 35 -2.47 -1.42 4.40
C TRP A 35 -1.96 -1.84 5.77
N ARG A 36 -2.42 -3.00 6.25
CA ARG A 36 -2.02 -3.50 7.56
C ARG A 36 -0.52 -3.77 7.63
N VAL A 37 0.05 -4.31 6.56
CA VAL A 37 1.49 -4.57 6.51
C VAL A 37 2.29 -3.27 6.58
N VAL A 38 1.84 -2.26 5.86
CA VAL A 38 2.59 -1.01 5.74
C VAL A 38 2.45 -0.15 6.99
N VAL A 39 1.25 0.01 7.53
CA VAL A 39 1.03 0.92 8.66
C VAL A 39 1.03 0.22 10.01
N GLY A 40 0.93 -1.10 10.02
CA GLY A 40 0.93 -1.87 11.26
C GLY A 40 -0.48 -2.12 11.77
N ASP A 41 -0.57 -3.09 12.69
CA ASP A 41 -1.85 -3.55 13.22
C ASP A 41 -2.59 -2.45 13.95
N ARG A 42 -1.86 -1.63 14.70
CA ARG A 42 -2.48 -0.59 15.51
C ARG A 42 -3.27 0.39 14.65
N VAL A 43 -2.62 0.92 13.61
CA VAL A 43 -3.29 1.89 12.73
C VAL A 43 -4.38 1.19 11.95
N ALA A 44 -4.12 -0.02 11.49
CA ALA A 44 -5.11 -0.76 10.72
C ALA A 44 -6.37 -1.01 11.54
N ASP A 45 -6.22 -1.30 12.83
CA ASP A 45 -7.37 -1.54 13.71
C ASP A 45 -8.22 -0.29 13.90
N TYR A 46 -7.61 0.89 13.81
CA TYR A 46 -8.35 2.16 13.91
C TYR A 46 -8.85 2.66 12.57
N THR A 47 -8.53 1.95 11.49
CA THR A 47 -9.00 2.32 10.15
C THR A 47 -10.41 1.80 9.96
N THR A 48 -11.37 2.71 9.87
CA THR A 48 -12.78 2.33 9.77
C THR A 48 -13.26 2.21 8.34
N GLU A 49 -12.54 2.81 7.41
CA GLU A 49 -12.90 2.72 6.00
C GLU A 49 -11.64 2.75 5.16
N LEU A 50 -11.56 1.86 4.20
CA LEU A 50 -10.43 1.77 3.30
C LEU A 50 -10.98 1.50 1.91
N ARG A 51 -10.75 2.44 0.98
CA ARG A 51 -11.27 2.33 -0.36
C ARG A 51 -10.22 2.73 -1.36
N PHE A 52 -10.03 1.93 -2.39
CA PHE A 52 -9.05 2.20 -3.42
C PHE A 52 -9.75 2.31 -4.76
N GLU A 53 -9.73 3.50 -5.35
CA GLU A 53 -10.33 3.70 -6.67
C GLU A 53 -9.60 4.82 -7.39
N ASN A 54 -9.47 4.69 -8.69
CA ASN A 54 -8.81 5.68 -9.54
C ASN A 54 -7.39 5.98 -9.08
N HIS A 55 -6.70 4.95 -8.56
CA HIS A 55 -5.32 5.06 -8.06
C HIS A 55 -5.22 5.98 -6.85
N ILE A 56 -6.33 6.24 -6.19
CA ILE A 56 -6.34 7.04 -4.95
C ILE A 56 -6.82 6.14 -3.82
N LEU A 57 -6.06 6.12 -2.76
CA LEU A 57 -6.42 5.34 -1.57
C LEU A 57 -7.10 6.28 -0.58
N HIS A 58 -8.35 5.96 -0.26
CA HIS A 58 -9.12 6.73 0.71
C HIS A 58 -9.14 5.96 2.01
N VAL A 59 -8.68 6.59 3.08
CA VAL A 59 -8.68 5.97 4.41
C VAL A 59 -9.39 6.89 5.39
N ARG A 60 -10.15 6.26 6.29
CA ARG A 60 -10.79 6.97 7.40
C ARG A 60 -10.29 6.34 8.69
N ILE A 61 -9.74 7.16 9.56
CA ILE A 61 -9.12 6.68 10.78
C ILE A 61 -9.87 7.27 11.97
N ALA A 62 -10.28 6.40 12.90
CA ALA A 62 -11.11 6.80 14.03
C ALA A 62 -10.37 7.66 15.04
N SER A 63 -9.06 7.53 15.14
CA SER A 63 -8.26 8.28 16.11
C SER A 63 -7.70 9.54 15.47
N SER A 64 -7.96 10.72 16.06
CA SER A 64 -7.41 11.98 15.54
C SER A 64 -5.89 11.99 15.57
N LEU A 65 -5.33 11.43 16.63
CA LEU A 65 -3.87 11.39 16.75
C LEU A 65 -3.27 10.55 15.65
N LEU A 66 -3.80 9.37 15.41
CA LEU A 66 -3.29 8.50 14.37
C LEU A 66 -3.55 9.09 13.00
N ARG A 67 -4.70 9.74 12.82
CA ARG A 67 -5.02 10.39 11.56
C ARG A 67 -3.98 11.44 11.21
N ASN A 68 -3.59 12.25 12.18
CA ASN A 68 -2.58 13.28 11.95
C ASN A 68 -1.22 12.68 11.62
N GLU A 69 -0.85 11.62 12.31
CA GLU A 69 0.41 10.93 12.04
C GLU A 69 0.44 10.35 10.64
N ILE A 70 -0.64 9.71 10.23
CA ILE A 70 -0.71 9.10 8.92
C ILE A 70 -0.72 10.17 7.83
N PHE A 71 -1.44 11.26 8.06
CA PHE A 71 -1.47 12.34 7.10
C PHE A 71 -0.06 12.91 6.90
N ALA A 72 0.70 13.09 7.97
CA ALA A 72 2.05 13.62 7.89
C ALA A 72 2.99 12.69 7.11
N GLN A 73 2.73 11.39 7.18
CA GLN A 73 3.59 10.39 6.55
C GLN A 73 2.99 9.81 5.27
N ARG A 74 1.96 10.44 4.71
CA ARG A 74 1.21 9.85 3.61
C ARG A 74 2.07 9.54 2.39
N ASN A 75 3.04 10.38 2.09
CA ASN A 75 3.89 10.13 0.92
C ASN A 75 4.83 8.95 1.14
N ALA A 76 5.38 8.83 2.33
CA ALA A 76 6.22 7.70 2.67
C ALA A 76 5.41 6.40 2.64
N ILE A 77 4.18 6.46 3.15
CA ILE A 77 3.30 5.31 3.15
C ILE A 77 2.93 4.91 1.73
N MET A 78 2.64 5.91 0.89
CA MET A 78 2.34 5.66 -0.51
C MET A 78 3.50 4.94 -1.20
N ASN A 79 4.72 5.41 -0.94
CA ASN A 79 5.89 4.77 -1.54
C ASN A 79 6.06 3.34 -1.06
N GLN A 80 5.79 3.08 0.22
CA GLN A 80 5.90 1.73 0.75
C GLN A 80 4.84 0.81 0.14
N ILE A 81 3.64 1.31 -0.07
CA ILE A 81 2.60 0.53 -0.70
C ILE A 81 2.99 0.18 -2.14
N ASN A 82 3.51 1.16 -2.86
CA ASN A 82 3.94 0.92 -4.25
C ASN A 82 5.12 -0.04 -4.30
N ASP A 83 6.04 0.06 -3.35
CA ASP A 83 7.14 -0.90 -3.26
C ASP A 83 6.65 -2.30 -3.00
N TYR A 84 5.67 -2.43 -2.11
CA TYR A 84 5.11 -3.73 -1.78
C TYR A 84 4.42 -4.34 -3.00
N ALA A 85 3.74 -3.52 -3.77
CA ALA A 85 3.04 -3.98 -4.97
C ALA A 85 3.96 -4.15 -6.17
N LYS A 86 5.19 -3.64 -6.09
CA LYS A 86 6.19 -3.72 -7.14
C LYS A 86 5.83 -2.89 -8.37
N ILE A 87 4.86 -2.02 -8.25
CA ILE A 87 4.47 -1.13 -9.33
C ILE A 87 3.76 0.07 -8.71
N ARG A 88 3.84 1.20 -9.37
CA ARG A 88 3.19 2.40 -8.87
C ARG A 88 1.70 2.33 -9.15
N ILE A 89 0.94 1.94 -8.14
CA ILE A 89 -0.52 1.83 -8.25
C ILE A 89 -1.25 2.90 -7.47
N VAL A 90 -0.62 3.43 -6.43
CA VAL A 90 -1.25 4.48 -5.61
C VAL A 90 -0.59 5.79 -5.94
N ASN A 91 -1.37 6.76 -6.41
CA ASN A 91 -0.88 8.09 -6.75
C ASN A 91 -1.10 9.08 -5.63
N ALA A 92 -2.04 8.82 -4.75
CA ALA A 92 -2.33 9.72 -3.63
C ALA A 92 -3.06 8.96 -2.54
N ILE A 93 -2.92 9.44 -1.31
CA ILE A 93 -3.66 8.92 -0.17
C ILE A 93 -4.44 10.07 0.44
N ILE A 94 -5.74 9.90 0.58
CA ILE A 94 -6.61 10.87 1.23
C ILE A 94 -6.96 10.33 2.61
N VAL A 95 -6.60 11.08 3.63
CA VAL A 95 -6.79 10.67 5.03
C VAL A 95 -7.90 11.51 5.65
N ARG A 96 -8.87 10.84 6.27
CA ARG A 96 -9.98 11.54 6.92
C ARG A 96 -10.22 11.05 8.31
#